data_7aae1c86ad60fe3d35d5118a4770cca1
#
_entry.id   7aae1c86ad60fe3d35d5118a4770cca1
#
_cell.length_a   1.000
_cell.length_b   1.000
_cell.length_c   1.000
_cell.angle_alpha   90.00
_cell.angle_beta   90.00
_cell.angle_gamma   90.00
#
_symmetry.space_group_name_H-M   'P 1'
#
loop_
_entity.id
_entity.type
_entity.pdbx_description
1 polymer ?
#
loop_
_entity_poly.entity_id
_entity_poly.type
_entity_poly.pdbx_seq_one_letter_code
_entity_poly.pdbx_strand_id
1 'polypeptide(L)'
;CMQAMIQSVINGGATGLRVAGARDVRNAKKFDVPVIGLTKPDKLPENWKSVVYITPGIKEVQELIDADADIIAFDGTTRPRPDGSNLKEIIELIHSANKFAMADISTFEEGINASNLGADIISTTLAGYTDESNSSKDTPDFELLEKLVKNINKPIFLEGRVWYPEEVKKAFELGAHSVVIGSAITRPHLITKRFVEGI
;
A
#
# COMPACT_ATOMS: atom_id res chain seq x y z
N CYS A 1 -15.83 -15.43 -3.63
CA CYS A 1 -15.30 -15.05 -2.30
C CYS A 1 -14.87 -13.58 -2.25
N MET A 2 -14.00 -13.10 -3.18
CA MET A 2 -13.51 -11.70 -3.20
C MET A 2 -14.63 -10.67 -3.27
N GLN A 3 -15.58 -10.80 -4.19
CA GLN A 3 -16.70 -9.87 -4.34
C GLN A 3 -17.54 -9.74 -3.07
N ALA A 4 -17.79 -10.83 -2.36
CA ALA A 4 -18.53 -10.79 -1.09
C ALA A 4 -17.74 -10.06 -0.01
N MET A 5 -16.42 -10.22 0.03
CA MET A 5 -15.56 -9.46 0.94
C MET A 5 -15.58 -7.97 0.61
N ILE A 6 -15.45 -7.61 -0.67
CA ILE A 6 -15.52 -6.21 -1.14
C ILE A 6 -16.86 -5.60 -0.74
N GLN A 7 -17.99 -6.27 -1.05
CA GLN A 7 -19.31 -5.76 -0.67
C GLN A 7 -19.45 -5.57 0.84
N SER A 8 -18.90 -6.50 1.62
CA SER A 8 -18.95 -6.44 3.09
C SER A 8 -18.22 -5.22 3.64
N VAL A 9 -17.00 -4.94 3.15
CA VAL A 9 -16.22 -3.79 3.65
C VAL A 9 -16.81 -2.46 3.19
N ILE A 10 -17.37 -2.39 1.98
CA ILE A 10 -18.09 -1.21 1.50
C ILE A 10 -19.34 -0.95 2.34
N ASN A 11 -20.12 -1.99 2.65
CA ASN A 11 -21.29 -1.88 3.54
C ASN A 11 -20.89 -1.42 4.96
N GLY A 12 -19.64 -1.71 5.38
CA GLY A 12 -19.03 -1.22 6.61
C GLY A 12 -18.52 0.23 6.55
N GLY A 13 -18.59 0.89 5.39
CA GLY A 13 -18.18 2.27 5.20
C GLY A 13 -16.77 2.47 4.64
N ALA A 14 -16.16 1.44 4.06
CA ALA A 14 -14.89 1.63 3.33
C ALA A 14 -15.10 2.55 2.13
N THR A 15 -14.26 3.58 2.00
CA THR A 15 -14.35 4.61 0.95
C THR A 15 -13.42 4.34 -0.23
N GLY A 16 -12.59 3.31 -0.16
CA GLY A 16 -11.69 2.86 -1.22
C GLY A 16 -11.24 1.43 -0.97
N LEU A 17 -10.67 0.82 -1.99
CA LEU A 17 -10.21 -0.56 -1.93
C LEU A 17 -8.73 -0.63 -2.33
N ARG A 18 -7.95 -1.46 -1.63
CA ARG A 18 -6.58 -1.82 -2.03
C ARG A 18 -6.51 -3.33 -2.21
N VAL A 19 -6.25 -3.76 -3.44
CA VAL A 19 -6.35 -5.17 -3.85
C VAL A 19 -5.13 -5.61 -4.65
N ALA A 20 -4.78 -6.89 -4.56
CA ALA A 20 -3.63 -7.47 -5.23
C ALA A 20 -4.03 -8.34 -6.42
N GLY A 21 -3.42 -8.05 -7.59
CA GLY A 21 -3.60 -8.78 -8.84
C GLY A 21 -4.71 -8.25 -9.73
N ALA A 22 -4.47 -8.27 -11.04
CA ALA A 22 -5.35 -7.72 -12.07
C ALA A 22 -6.79 -8.29 -12.00
N ARG A 23 -6.94 -9.58 -11.67
CA ARG A 23 -8.28 -10.20 -11.51
C ARG A 23 -9.08 -9.53 -10.39
N ASP A 24 -8.45 -9.27 -9.25
CA ASP A 24 -9.13 -8.71 -8.09
C ASP A 24 -9.35 -7.19 -8.25
N VAL A 25 -8.47 -6.49 -9.00
CA VAL A 25 -8.72 -5.12 -9.46
C VAL A 25 -9.99 -5.07 -10.32
N ARG A 26 -10.12 -5.91 -11.37
CA ARG A 26 -11.35 -5.98 -12.20
C ARG A 26 -12.59 -6.31 -11.39
N ASN A 27 -12.48 -7.12 -10.34
CA ASN A 27 -13.60 -7.39 -9.44
C ASN A 27 -13.96 -6.16 -8.59
N ALA A 28 -12.97 -5.42 -8.10
CA ALA A 28 -13.14 -4.21 -7.31
C ALA A 28 -13.75 -3.07 -8.15
N LYS A 29 -13.36 -2.94 -9.41
CA LYS A 29 -13.88 -1.93 -10.35
C LYS A 29 -15.38 -2.09 -10.69
N LYS A 30 -16.04 -3.16 -10.25
CA LYS A 30 -17.50 -3.30 -10.33
C LYS A 30 -18.25 -2.48 -9.28
N PHE A 31 -17.55 -1.91 -8.33
CA PHE A 31 -18.09 -1.10 -7.24
C PHE A 31 -17.69 0.37 -7.44
N ASP A 32 -18.54 1.28 -7.01
CA ASP A 32 -18.35 2.72 -7.18
C ASP A 32 -17.49 3.32 -6.06
N VAL A 33 -16.23 2.87 -6.00
CA VAL A 33 -15.21 3.38 -5.08
C VAL A 33 -13.83 3.34 -5.75
N PRO A 34 -12.91 4.23 -5.38
CA PRO A 34 -11.53 4.20 -5.88
C PRO A 34 -10.83 2.87 -5.59
N VAL A 35 -10.08 2.37 -6.56
CA VAL A 35 -9.35 1.10 -6.47
C VAL A 35 -7.85 1.33 -6.59
N ILE A 36 -7.12 1.02 -5.52
CA ILE A 36 -5.67 0.91 -5.51
C ILE A 36 -5.30 -0.52 -5.91
N GLY A 37 -4.64 -0.67 -7.05
CA GLY A 37 -4.13 -1.96 -7.53
C GLY A 37 -2.65 -2.12 -7.26
N LEU A 38 -2.25 -3.33 -6.89
CA LEU A 38 -0.85 -3.74 -6.82
C LEU A 38 -0.70 -5.19 -7.30
N THR A 39 0.52 -5.63 -7.56
CA THR A 39 0.82 -7.05 -7.69
C THR A 39 1.76 -7.50 -6.57
N LYS A 40 1.62 -8.75 -6.15
CA LYS A 40 2.56 -9.41 -5.25
C LYS A 40 2.48 -10.92 -5.44
N PRO A 41 3.56 -11.67 -5.22
CA PRO A 41 3.56 -13.12 -5.33
C PRO A 41 2.73 -13.76 -4.20
N ASP A 42 2.14 -14.92 -4.48
CA ASP A 42 1.39 -15.71 -3.47
C ASP A 42 2.27 -16.15 -2.31
N LYS A 43 3.54 -16.45 -2.60
CA LYS A 43 4.56 -16.75 -1.60
C LYS A 43 5.68 -15.72 -1.70
N LEU A 44 6.01 -15.11 -0.57
CA LEU A 44 7.16 -14.21 -0.51
C LEU A 44 8.46 -15.00 -0.79
N PRO A 45 9.41 -14.42 -1.54
CA PRO A 45 10.73 -15.00 -1.70
C PRO A 45 11.44 -15.11 -0.35
N GLU A 46 12.39 -16.03 -0.20
CA GLU A 46 13.11 -16.21 1.07
C GLU A 46 13.83 -14.93 1.52
N ASN A 47 14.36 -14.17 0.56
CA ASN A 47 15.04 -12.88 0.78
C ASN A 47 14.13 -11.67 0.60
N TRP A 48 12.83 -11.80 0.91
CA TRP A 48 11.80 -10.78 0.65
C TRP A 48 12.12 -9.38 1.22
N LYS A 49 12.93 -9.29 2.25
CA LYS A 49 13.33 -8.00 2.83
C LYS A 49 14.30 -7.20 1.96
N SER A 50 15.11 -7.89 1.17
CA SER A 50 16.16 -7.28 0.33
C SER A 50 15.78 -7.17 -1.15
N VAL A 51 14.59 -7.62 -1.56
CA VAL A 51 14.15 -7.58 -2.95
C VAL A 51 12.82 -6.86 -3.13
N VAL A 52 12.63 -6.24 -4.29
CA VAL A 52 11.35 -5.64 -4.69
C VAL A 52 10.40 -6.76 -5.12
N TYR A 53 9.22 -6.82 -4.50
CA TYR A 53 8.20 -7.83 -4.81
C TYR A 53 6.77 -7.25 -4.94
N ILE A 54 6.57 -5.98 -4.57
CA ILE A 54 5.30 -5.28 -4.77
C ILE A 54 5.38 -4.51 -6.09
N THR A 55 4.58 -4.91 -7.06
CA THR A 55 4.55 -4.33 -8.41
C THR A 55 5.98 -4.08 -8.91
N PRO A 56 6.75 -5.16 -9.11
CA PRO A 56 8.21 -5.07 -9.18
C PRO A 56 8.75 -4.49 -10.48
N GLY A 57 7.93 -4.35 -11.53
CA GLY A 57 8.43 -3.87 -12.81
C GLY A 57 7.35 -3.32 -13.75
N ILE A 58 7.79 -2.95 -14.94
CA ILE A 58 6.95 -2.36 -16.01
C ILE A 58 5.79 -3.27 -16.39
N LYS A 59 6.03 -4.58 -16.48
CA LYS A 59 5.01 -5.57 -16.85
C LYS A 59 3.85 -5.57 -15.87
N GLU A 60 4.14 -5.60 -14.57
CA GLU A 60 3.13 -5.63 -13.51
C GLU A 60 2.35 -4.32 -13.46
N VAL A 61 3.00 -3.19 -13.70
CA VAL A 61 2.32 -1.89 -13.86
C VAL A 61 1.34 -1.94 -15.02
N GLN A 62 1.77 -2.45 -16.19
CA GLN A 62 0.88 -2.55 -17.36
C GLN A 62 -0.32 -3.46 -17.08
N GLU A 63 -0.14 -4.59 -16.40
CA GLU A 63 -1.23 -5.49 -16.01
C GLU A 63 -2.30 -4.78 -15.14
N LEU A 64 -1.88 -3.85 -14.28
CA LEU A 64 -2.78 -3.08 -13.42
C LEU A 64 -3.47 -1.94 -14.18
N ILE A 65 -2.78 -1.30 -15.15
CA ILE A 65 -3.37 -0.34 -16.09
C ILE A 65 -4.48 -1.02 -16.91
N ASP A 66 -4.18 -2.19 -17.47
CA ASP A 66 -5.13 -2.98 -18.28
C ASP A 66 -6.31 -3.53 -17.45
N ALA A 67 -6.14 -3.63 -16.14
CA ALA A 67 -7.20 -3.98 -15.20
C ALA A 67 -8.05 -2.78 -14.76
N ASP A 68 -7.71 -1.57 -15.22
CA ASP A 68 -8.36 -0.29 -14.91
C ASP A 68 -8.26 0.13 -13.43
N ALA A 69 -7.13 -0.14 -12.76
CA ALA A 69 -6.89 0.44 -11.44
C ALA A 69 -6.89 1.98 -11.52
N ASP A 70 -7.45 2.67 -10.53
CA ASP A 70 -7.44 4.14 -10.46
C ASP A 70 -6.10 4.65 -9.95
N ILE A 71 -5.54 3.92 -9.00
CA ILE A 71 -4.26 4.19 -8.35
C ILE A 71 -3.41 2.92 -8.48
N ILE A 72 -2.16 3.05 -8.89
CA ILE A 72 -1.24 1.92 -8.99
C ILE A 72 -0.18 2.06 -7.90
N ALA A 73 -0.20 1.11 -6.97
CA ALA A 73 0.78 1.05 -5.90
C ALA A 73 1.97 0.17 -6.31
N PHE A 74 3.16 0.68 -6.04
CA PHE A 74 4.44 0.04 -6.38
C PHE A 74 5.44 0.22 -5.24
N ASP A 75 6.42 -0.66 -5.18
CA ASP A 75 7.55 -0.53 -4.26
C ASP A 75 8.33 0.76 -4.58
N GLY A 76 8.29 1.70 -3.65
CA GLY A 76 8.92 3.01 -3.75
C GLY A 76 10.32 3.08 -3.13
N THR A 77 10.89 1.94 -2.74
CA THR A 77 12.22 1.87 -2.12
C THR A 77 13.34 2.04 -3.15
N THR A 78 14.56 2.20 -2.67
CA THR A 78 15.76 2.31 -3.51
C THR A 78 16.33 0.98 -3.95
N ARG A 79 15.71 -0.15 -3.55
CA ARG A 79 16.15 -1.50 -3.92
C ARG A 79 16.05 -1.72 -5.42
N PRO A 80 16.98 -2.49 -6.03
CA PRO A 80 16.97 -2.74 -7.46
C PRO A 80 15.74 -3.54 -7.90
N ARG A 81 15.12 -3.13 -9.00
CA ARG A 81 13.99 -3.86 -9.60
C ARG A 81 14.47 -5.02 -10.45
N PRO A 82 13.74 -6.14 -10.47
CA PRO A 82 14.16 -7.35 -11.21
C PRO A 82 14.28 -7.14 -12.72
N ASP A 83 13.50 -6.24 -13.30
CA ASP A 83 13.50 -5.91 -14.74
C ASP A 83 14.48 -4.78 -15.11
N GLY A 84 15.19 -4.23 -14.12
CA GLY A 84 16.13 -3.13 -14.30
C GLY A 84 15.49 -1.74 -14.46
N SER A 85 14.16 -1.64 -14.40
CA SER A 85 13.46 -0.35 -14.42
C SER A 85 13.77 0.49 -13.18
N ASN A 86 13.65 1.80 -13.29
CA ASN A 86 13.78 2.73 -12.16
C ASN A 86 12.43 3.34 -11.76
N LEU A 87 12.38 4.00 -10.60
CA LEU A 87 11.14 4.60 -10.07
C LEU A 87 10.54 5.64 -11.01
N LYS A 88 11.37 6.41 -11.71
CA LYS A 88 10.88 7.44 -12.62
C LYS A 88 10.13 6.83 -13.81
N GLU A 89 10.68 5.78 -14.41
CA GLU A 89 10.04 5.04 -15.51
C GLU A 89 8.70 4.44 -15.09
N ILE A 90 8.62 3.88 -13.89
CA ILE A 90 7.37 3.35 -13.31
C ILE A 90 6.32 4.47 -13.18
N ILE A 91 6.69 5.61 -12.60
CA ILE A 91 5.79 6.74 -12.39
C ILE A 91 5.32 7.34 -13.74
N GLU A 92 6.23 7.53 -14.69
CA GLU A 92 5.92 8.05 -16.01
C GLU A 92 4.97 7.12 -16.79
N LEU A 93 5.15 5.80 -16.70
CA LEU A 93 4.24 4.84 -17.30
C LEU A 93 2.83 4.94 -16.71
N ILE A 94 2.71 5.02 -15.39
CA ILE A 94 1.42 5.17 -14.69
C ILE A 94 0.73 6.46 -15.13
N HIS A 95 1.45 7.58 -15.16
CA HIS A 95 0.91 8.87 -15.57
C HIS A 95 0.52 8.89 -17.05
N SER A 96 1.25 8.21 -17.93
CA SER A 96 0.92 8.12 -19.36
C SER A 96 -0.45 7.48 -19.60
N ALA A 97 -0.92 6.63 -18.66
CA ALA A 97 -2.24 6.02 -18.66
C ALA A 97 -3.31 6.84 -17.90
N ASN A 98 -3.00 8.07 -17.47
CA ASN A 98 -3.86 8.92 -16.65
C ASN A 98 -4.27 8.25 -15.32
N LYS A 99 -3.37 7.51 -14.68
CA LYS A 99 -3.57 6.88 -13.37
C LYS A 99 -2.69 7.56 -12.31
N PHE A 100 -3.07 7.42 -11.04
CA PHE A 100 -2.27 7.94 -9.92
C PHE A 100 -1.20 6.94 -9.49
N ALA A 101 0.00 7.46 -9.21
CA ALA A 101 1.18 6.72 -8.78
C ALA A 101 1.29 6.74 -7.25
N MET A 102 1.17 5.58 -6.58
CA MET A 102 1.30 5.44 -5.13
C MET A 102 2.59 4.69 -4.78
N ALA A 103 3.51 5.36 -4.10
CA ALA A 103 4.77 4.77 -3.68
C ALA A 103 4.68 4.17 -2.28
N ASP A 104 4.85 2.84 -2.17
CA ASP A 104 5.00 2.13 -0.92
C ASP A 104 6.45 2.23 -0.43
N ILE A 105 6.67 2.93 0.68
CA ILE A 105 8.01 3.21 1.20
C ILE A 105 8.23 2.61 2.59
N SER A 106 9.50 2.47 2.97
CA SER A 106 9.94 1.97 4.26
C SER A 106 10.66 3.02 5.12
N THR A 107 11.22 4.05 4.49
CA THR A 107 11.98 5.10 5.17
C THR A 107 11.52 6.50 4.74
N PHE A 108 11.88 7.51 5.54
CA PHE A 108 11.59 8.91 5.22
C PHE A 108 12.27 9.37 3.93
N GLU A 109 13.53 8.99 3.73
CA GLU A 109 14.34 9.34 2.56
C GLU A 109 13.74 8.79 1.27
N GLU A 110 13.21 7.56 1.30
CA GLU A 110 12.48 6.96 0.18
C GLU A 110 11.21 7.74 -0.14
N GLY A 111 10.47 8.19 0.89
CA GLY A 111 9.29 9.03 0.72
C GLY A 111 9.59 10.35 0.03
N ILE A 112 10.66 11.05 0.45
CA ILE A 112 11.14 12.29 -0.18
C ILE A 112 11.55 12.02 -1.64
N ASN A 113 12.32 10.95 -1.89
CA ASN A 113 12.76 10.58 -3.22
C ASN A 113 11.57 10.29 -4.16
N ALA A 114 10.64 9.45 -3.75
CA ALA A 114 9.45 9.11 -4.54
C ALA A 114 8.59 10.35 -4.85
N SER A 115 8.39 11.23 -3.85
CA SER A 115 7.67 12.49 -4.03
C SER A 115 8.35 13.40 -5.05
N ASN A 116 9.67 13.53 -5.01
CA ASN A 116 10.45 14.34 -5.94
C ASN A 116 10.44 13.77 -7.36
N LEU A 117 10.34 12.45 -7.50
CA LEU A 117 10.22 11.76 -8.80
C LEU A 117 8.80 11.84 -9.39
N GLY A 118 7.83 12.37 -8.65
CA GLY A 118 6.49 12.64 -9.15
C GLY A 118 5.40 11.71 -8.62
N ALA A 119 5.67 10.82 -7.67
CA ALA A 119 4.60 10.02 -7.05
C ALA A 119 3.50 10.92 -6.49
N ASP A 120 2.23 10.56 -6.69
CA ASP A 120 1.07 11.35 -6.27
C ASP A 120 0.70 11.08 -4.81
N ILE A 121 0.98 9.85 -4.34
CA ILE A 121 0.66 9.37 -2.99
C ILE A 121 1.87 8.66 -2.42
N ILE A 122 2.16 8.89 -1.14
CA ILE A 122 3.21 8.19 -0.41
C ILE A 122 2.56 7.35 0.70
N SER A 123 2.95 6.08 0.82
CA SER A 123 2.39 5.15 1.81
C SER A 123 3.46 4.45 2.63
N THR A 124 3.24 4.35 3.94
CA THR A 124 4.16 3.71 4.89
C THR A 124 4.13 2.17 4.84
N THR A 125 3.58 1.59 3.79
CA THR A 125 3.29 0.15 3.62
C THR A 125 4.48 -0.76 3.95
N LEU A 126 5.69 -0.36 3.56
CA LEU A 126 6.90 -1.16 3.72
C LEU A 126 7.70 -0.85 5.01
N ALA A 127 7.25 0.08 5.85
CA ALA A 127 7.89 0.36 7.13
C ALA A 127 7.95 -0.90 8.01
N GLY A 128 9.15 -1.32 8.43
CA GLY A 128 9.39 -2.57 9.18
C GLY A 128 9.38 -3.84 8.34
N TYR A 129 9.29 -3.73 7.01
CA TYR A 129 9.31 -4.86 6.07
C TYR A 129 10.53 -4.86 5.14
N THR A 130 11.51 -4.02 5.38
CA THR A 130 12.79 -3.98 4.68
C THR A 130 13.94 -4.02 5.69
N ASP A 131 15.15 -4.31 5.23
CA ASP A 131 16.34 -4.31 6.09
C ASP A 131 16.76 -2.88 6.49
N GLU A 132 16.34 -1.87 5.71
CA GLU A 132 16.63 -0.45 5.95
C GLU A 132 15.70 0.19 7.00
N SER A 133 14.56 -0.45 7.31
CA SER A 133 13.58 0.13 8.24
C SER A 133 13.60 -0.53 9.62
N ASN A 134 13.74 0.27 10.67
CA ASN A 134 13.78 -0.15 12.07
C ASN A 134 12.44 0.07 12.82
N SER A 135 11.33 0.04 12.10
CA SER A 135 10.02 0.28 12.70
C SER A 135 9.56 -0.86 13.62
N SER A 136 8.73 -0.55 14.61
CA SER A 136 8.07 -1.54 15.48
C SER A 136 7.41 -2.65 14.66
N LYS A 137 7.44 -3.89 15.18
CA LYS A 137 6.75 -5.03 14.54
C LYS A 137 5.27 -5.12 14.91
N ASP A 138 4.82 -4.38 15.91
CA ASP A 138 3.52 -4.57 16.54
C ASP A 138 2.55 -3.40 16.32
N THR A 139 3.06 -2.21 16.02
CA THR A 139 2.26 -0.99 15.86
C THR A 139 2.54 -0.29 14.53
N PRO A 140 1.58 0.52 14.02
CA PRO A 140 1.85 1.41 12.89
C PRO A 140 3.02 2.35 13.15
N ASP A 141 3.73 2.75 12.11
CA ASP A 141 4.85 3.70 12.20
C ASP A 141 4.33 5.14 12.18
N PHE A 142 3.86 5.60 13.32
CA PHE A 142 3.37 6.97 13.49
C PHE A 142 4.48 8.02 13.40
N GLU A 143 5.71 7.67 13.76
CA GLU A 143 6.85 8.59 13.69
C GLU A 143 7.20 8.88 12.22
N LEU A 144 7.25 7.83 11.39
CA LEU A 144 7.45 7.98 9.96
C LEU A 144 6.30 8.79 9.32
N LEU A 145 5.04 8.47 9.67
CA LEU A 145 3.88 9.22 9.20
C LEU A 145 4.02 10.70 9.48
N GLU A 146 4.29 11.08 10.72
CA GLU A 146 4.41 12.48 11.15
C GLU A 146 5.54 13.21 10.40
N LYS A 147 6.70 12.55 10.22
CA LYS A 147 7.82 13.12 9.46
C LYS A 147 7.44 13.36 8.00
N LEU A 148 6.77 12.40 7.36
CA LEU A 148 6.32 12.54 5.97
C LEU A 148 5.32 13.69 5.81
N VAL A 149 4.29 13.73 6.66
CA VAL A 149 3.25 14.79 6.62
C VAL A 149 3.84 16.19 6.77
N LYS A 150 4.85 16.36 7.62
CA LYS A 150 5.51 17.66 7.84
C LYS A 150 6.37 18.12 6.67
N ASN A 151 6.87 17.21 5.85
CA ASN A 151 7.90 17.51 4.84
C ASN A 151 7.46 17.29 3.39
N ILE A 152 6.34 16.62 3.15
CA ILE A 152 5.86 16.27 1.81
C ILE A 152 4.48 16.87 1.60
N ASN A 153 4.34 17.70 0.57
CA ASN A 153 3.05 18.28 0.18
C ASN A 153 2.30 17.38 -0.80
N LYS A 154 2.08 16.12 -0.41
CA LYS A 154 1.33 15.10 -1.14
C LYS A 154 0.46 14.33 -0.13
N PRO A 155 -0.61 13.65 -0.55
CA PRO A 155 -1.36 12.74 0.31
C PRO A 155 -0.46 11.65 0.90
N ILE A 156 -0.43 11.55 2.24
CA ILE A 156 0.29 10.50 2.94
C ILE A 156 -0.71 9.48 3.47
N PHE A 157 -0.52 8.22 3.14
CA PHE A 157 -1.33 7.11 3.61
C PHE A 157 -0.59 6.34 4.69
N LEU A 158 -1.27 6.07 5.81
CA LEU A 158 -0.76 5.12 6.79
C LEU A 158 -1.21 3.70 6.40
N GLU A 159 -0.27 2.80 6.25
CA GLU A 159 -0.53 1.37 6.08
C GLU A 159 0.47 0.54 6.88
N GLY A 160 0.01 -0.59 7.37
CA GLY A 160 0.81 -1.54 8.12
C GLY A 160 0.45 -1.58 9.60
N ARG A 161 0.12 -2.78 10.10
CA ARG A 161 -0.12 -3.09 11.52
C ARG A 161 -1.22 -2.29 12.22
N VAL A 162 -2.15 -1.73 11.46
CA VAL A 162 -3.35 -1.06 12.01
C VAL A 162 -4.36 -2.14 12.44
N TRP A 163 -4.64 -2.20 13.74
CA TRP A 163 -5.53 -3.19 14.34
C TRP A 163 -6.69 -2.59 15.13
N TYR A 164 -6.56 -1.33 15.56
CA TYR A 164 -7.52 -0.70 16.45
C TYR A 164 -8.06 0.62 15.86
N PRO A 165 -9.34 0.96 16.11
CA PRO A 165 -9.92 2.23 15.67
C PRO A 165 -9.16 3.46 16.21
N GLU A 166 -8.58 3.36 17.42
CA GLU A 166 -7.79 4.42 18.05
C GLU A 166 -6.52 4.75 17.25
N GLU A 167 -5.92 3.74 16.60
CA GLU A 167 -4.76 3.92 15.72
C GLU A 167 -5.15 4.69 14.45
N VAL A 168 -6.35 4.41 13.92
CA VAL A 168 -6.92 5.15 12.77
C VAL A 168 -7.15 6.61 13.14
N LYS A 169 -7.78 6.86 14.29
CA LYS A 169 -8.02 8.21 14.81
C LYS A 169 -6.70 8.96 14.96
N LYS A 170 -5.70 8.35 15.60
CA LYS A 170 -4.36 8.93 15.78
C LYS A 170 -3.69 9.25 14.44
N ALA A 171 -3.83 8.38 13.43
CA ALA A 171 -3.27 8.64 12.10
C ALA A 171 -3.84 9.92 11.48
N PHE A 172 -5.15 10.11 11.54
CA PHE A 172 -5.78 11.34 11.05
C PHE A 172 -5.40 12.58 11.86
N GLU A 173 -5.28 12.47 13.20
CA GLU A 173 -4.79 13.56 14.05
C GLU A 173 -3.36 13.97 13.70
N LEU A 174 -2.52 13.04 13.23
CA LEU A 174 -1.17 13.29 12.73
C LEU A 174 -1.13 13.78 11.27
N GLY A 175 -2.28 13.89 10.60
CA GLY A 175 -2.38 14.43 9.25
C GLY A 175 -2.35 13.40 8.13
N ALA A 176 -2.55 12.12 8.41
CA ALA A 176 -2.75 11.13 7.35
C ALA A 176 -3.94 11.53 6.46
N HIS A 177 -3.78 11.40 5.14
CA HIS A 177 -4.88 11.60 4.19
C HIS A 177 -5.84 10.40 4.20
N SER A 178 -5.31 9.21 4.38
CA SER A 178 -6.08 7.97 4.45
C SER A 178 -5.34 6.90 5.27
N VAL A 179 -6.08 5.86 5.69
CA VAL A 179 -5.52 4.71 6.40
C VAL A 179 -5.95 3.43 5.69
N VAL A 180 -4.98 2.58 5.36
CA VAL A 180 -5.23 1.29 4.74
C VAL A 180 -5.19 0.19 5.80
N ILE A 181 -6.28 -0.56 5.90
CA ILE A 181 -6.45 -1.62 6.90
C ILE A 181 -6.67 -2.95 6.17
N GLY A 182 -5.73 -3.88 6.33
CA GLY A 182 -5.80 -5.21 5.72
C GLY A 182 -6.24 -6.29 6.72
N SER A 183 -5.27 -6.85 7.44
CA SER A 183 -5.45 -8.08 8.24
C SER A 183 -6.52 -7.97 9.33
N ALA A 184 -6.68 -6.79 9.94
CA ALA A 184 -7.69 -6.55 10.97
C ALA A 184 -9.14 -6.62 10.46
N ILE A 185 -9.35 -6.55 9.14
CA ILE A 185 -10.68 -6.60 8.52
C ILE A 185 -10.83 -7.87 7.68
N THR A 186 -9.82 -8.23 6.87
CA THR A 186 -9.96 -9.21 5.79
C THR A 186 -9.38 -10.59 6.12
N ARG A 187 -8.85 -10.81 7.33
CA ARG A 187 -8.27 -12.11 7.75
C ARG A 187 -8.96 -12.64 9.02
N PRO A 188 -10.16 -13.23 8.89
CA PRO A 188 -10.93 -13.73 10.04
C PRO A 188 -10.13 -14.66 10.98
N HIS A 189 -9.26 -15.51 10.42
CA HIS A 189 -8.43 -16.41 11.22
C HIS A 189 -7.44 -15.65 12.14
N LEU A 190 -6.88 -14.54 11.70
CA LEU A 190 -6.00 -13.70 12.54
C LEU A 190 -6.82 -12.92 13.59
N ILE A 191 -8.01 -12.48 13.22
CA ILE A 191 -8.94 -11.82 14.15
C ILE A 191 -9.34 -12.81 15.25
N THR A 192 -9.80 -14.01 14.86
CA THR A 192 -10.14 -15.10 15.79
C THR A 192 -8.97 -15.44 16.72
N LYS A 193 -7.76 -15.60 16.16
CA LYS A 193 -6.56 -15.91 16.93
C LYS A 193 -6.33 -14.88 18.05
N ARG A 194 -6.46 -13.59 17.77
CA ARG A 194 -6.29 -12.51 18.78
C ARG A 194 -7.27 -12.66 19.94
N PHE A 195 -8.53 -13.03 19.67
CA PHE A 195 -9.50 -13.26 20.74
C PHE A 195 -9.18 -14.51 21.56
N VAL A 196 -8.73 -15.60 20.93
CA VAL A 196 -8.36 -16.84 21.63
C VAL A 196 -7.10 -16.65 22.48
N GLU A 197 -6.10 -15.91 22.01
CA GLU A 197 -4.86 -15.63 22.76
C GLU A 197 -5.06 -14.60 23.90
N GLY A 198 -6.18 -13.90 23.93
CA GLY A 198 -6.54 -12.94 24.97
C GLY A 198 -7.28 -13.53 26.18
N ILE A 199 -7.53 -14.86 26.17
CA ILE A 199 -8.17 -15.60 27.26
C ILE A 199 -7.08 -16.27 28.12
#